data_92695faab713f8a59fdf1ac60d7687c7
#
_entry.id   92695faab713f8a59fdf1ac60d7687c7
#
_cell.length_a   1.000
_cell.length_b   1.000
_cell.length_c   1.000
_cell.angle_alpha   90.00
_cell.angle_beta   90.00
_cell.angle_gamma   90.00
#
_symmetry.space_group_name_H-M   'P 1'
#
loop_
_entity.id
_entity.type
_entity.pdbx_description
1 polymer ?
#
loop_
_entity_poly.entity_id
_entity_poly.type
_entity_poly.pdbx_seq_one_letter_code
_entity_poly.pdbx_strand_id
1 'polypeptide(L)'
;MKNKVVVGVTQRVDKIDIYGEWRDALDQRLVDWVVEAGFIMVPIPNVLVDVSLSNDSQPNLDIWLNTINIDALLLSGGNDIGSVPQRDVTERYLLRWAAKNSK
;
A
#
# COMPACT_ATOMS: atom_id res chain seq x y z
N MET A 1 24.27 -5.85 -4.88
CA MET A 1 23.38 -6.92 -4.33
C MET A 1 22.47 -6.32 -3.25
N LYS A 2 21.23 -6.69 -3.29
CA LYS A 2 20.25 -6.22 -2.30
C LYS A 2 20.43 -6.98 -0.99
N ASN A 3 20.73 -6.27 0.09
CA ASN A 3 21.01 -6.89 1.38
C ASN A 3 19.80 -6.99 2.30
N LYS A 4 18.72 -6.26 1.98
CA LYS A 4 17.52 -6.23 2.81
C LYS A 4 16.27 -6.40 1.96
N VAL A 5 15.27 -7.02 2.57
CA VAL A 5 13.96 -7.17 1.97
C VAL A 5 13.18 -5.87 2.11
N VAL A 6 12.62 -5.39 1.02
CA VAL A 6 11.79 -4.20 0.99
C VAL A 6 10.32 -4.63 1.08
N VAL A 7 9.64 -4.19 2.12
CA VAL A 7 8.24 -4.51 2.38
C VAL A 7 7.38 -3.29 2.10
N GLY A 8 6.48 -3.41 1.14
CA GLY A 8 5.46 -2.40 0.88
C GLY A 8 4.29 -2.60 1.83
N VAL A 9 3.86 -1.55 2.50
CA VAL A 9 2.81 -1.61 3.52
C VAL A 9 1.64 -0.76 3.11
N THR A 10 0.44 -1.35 3.09
CA THR A 10 -0.78 -0.58 2.80
C THR A 10 -1.11 0.34 3.96
N GLN A 11 -1.76 1.44 3.65
CA GLN A 11 -2.10 2.47 4.62
C GLN A 11 -3.60 2.65 4.71
N ARG A 12 -4.09 2.99 5.90
CA ARG A 12 -5.46 3.43 6.04
C ARG A 12 -5.61 4.87 5.54
N VAL A 13 -6.82 5.24 5.19
CA VAL A 13 -7.13 6.59 4.72
C VAL A 13 -7.96 7.31 5.77
N ASP A 14 -7.49 8.47 6.21
CA ASP A 14 -8.20 9.33 7.13
C ASP A 14 -8.60 10.62 6.42
N LYS A 15 -9.84 11.06 6.62
CA LYS A 15 -10.31 12.33 6.11
C LYS A 15 -10.31 13.36 7.24
N ILE A 16 -9.65 14.49 7.02
CA ILE A 16 -9.63 15.60 7.95
C ILE A 16 -10.73 16.55 7.51
N ASP A 17 -11.90 16.46 8.13
CA ASP A 17 -13.12 17.16 7.68
C ASP A 17 -12.98 18.68 7.67
N ILE A 18 -12.26 19.24 8.64
CA ILE A 18 -12.06 20.69 8.74
C ILE A 18 -11.41 21.27 7.48
N TYR A 19 -10.48 20.52 6.88
CA TYR A 19 -9.74 20.95 5.71
C TYR A 19 -10.19 20.27 4.42
N GLY A 20 -11.06 19.27 4.51
CA GLY A 20 -11.40 18.43 3.36
C GLY A 20 -10.21 17.64 2.84
N GLU A 21 -9.23 17.37 3.69
CA GLU A 21 -7.98 16.73 3.32
C GLU A 21 -8.03 15.23 3.56
N TRP A 22 -7.54 14.46 2.59
CA TRP A 22 -7.40 13.02 2.71
C TRP A 22 -5.96 12.69 3.01
N ARG A 23 -5.73 11.85 4.02
CA ARG A 23 -4.39 11.46 4.46
C ARG A 23 -4.24 9.96 4.53
N ASP A 24 -3.12 9.46 4.05
CA ASP A 24 -2.69 8.09 4.32
C ASP A 24 -2.03 8.03 5.69
N ALA A 25 -2.28 6.95 6.43
CA ALA A 25 -1.75 6.83 7.79
C ALA A 25 -1.34 5.41 8.13
N LEU A 26 -0.29 5.29 8.93
CA LEU A 26 0.20 4.03 9.50
C LEU A 26 0.44 4.20 10.99
N ASP A 27 0.15 3.16 11.76
CA ASP A 27 0.50 3.10 13.17
C ASP A 27 2.02 2.97 13.29
N GLN A 28 2.63 3.87 14.07
CA GLN A 28 4.08 3.86 14.26
C GLN A 28 4.60 2.55 14.88
N ARG A 29 3.77 1.87 15.66
CA ARG A 29 4.14 0.57 16.25
C ARG A 29 4.30 -0.50 15.17
N LEU A 30 3.49 -0.44 14.11
CA LEU A 30 3.63 -1.36 12.97
C LEU A 30 4.95 -1.10 12.25
N VAL A 31 5.29 0.16 12.03
CA VAL A 31 6.56 0.56 11.40
C VAL A 31 7.74 0.06 12.23
N ASP A 32 7.71 0.28 13.54
CA ASP A 32 8.76 -0.19 14.43
C ASP A 32 8.93 -1.70 14.36
N TRP A 33 7.83 -2.44 14.34
CA TRP A 33 7.86 -3.88 14.27
C TRP A 33 8.53 -4.38 12.98
N VAL A 34 8.18 -3.78 11.84
CA VAL A 34 8.77 -4.15 10.54
C VAL A 34 10.26 -3.83 10.51
N VAL A 35 10.64 -2.66 11.00
CA VAL A 35 12.05 -2.23 11.04
C VAL A 35 12.89 -3.11 11.98
N GLU A 36 12.36 -3.43 13.15
CA GLU A 36 13.06 -4.30 14.11
C GLU A 36 13.22 -5.72 13.57
N ALA A 37 12.31 -6.18 12.72
CA ALA A 37 12.45 -7.47 12.06
C ALA A 37 13.54 -7.49 10.98
N GLY A 38 14.17 -6.35 10.71
CA GLY A 38 15.29 -6.25 9.77
C GLY A 38 14.89 -5.88 8.35
N PHE A 39 13.63 -5.47 8.12
CA PHE A 39 13.14 -5.10 6.81
C PHE A 39 13.21 -3.61 6.57
N ILE A 40 13.22 -3.22 5.29
CA ILE A 40 12.99 -1.83 4.88
C ILE A 40 11.51 -1.67 4.62
N MET A 41 10.87 -0.73 5.29
CA MET A 41 9.45 -0.48 5.15
C MET A 41 9.20 0.68 4.20
N VAL A 42 8.30 0.48 3.23
CA VAL A 42 7.87 1.52 2.30
C VAL A 42 6.36 1.63 2.32
N PRO A 43 5.80 2.77 2.79
CA PRO A 43 4.34 2.98 2.75
C PRO A 43 3.86 3.13 1.31
N ILE A 44 2.75 2.50 0.98
CA ILE A 44 2.17 2.55 -0.37
C ILE A 44 1.12 3.66 -0.43
N PRO A 45 1.31 4.69 -1.27
CA PRO A 45 0.33 5.78 -1.38
C PRO A 45 -0.95 5.32 -2.06
N ASN A 46 -2.10 5.57 -1.42
CA ASN A 46 -3.40 5.21 -2.00
C ASN A 46 -3.76 6.07 -3.22
N VAL A 47 -3.20 7.26 -3.34
CA VAL A 47 -3.47 8.16 -4.47
C VAL A 47 -2.99 7.59 -5.81
N LEU A 48 -2.14 6.57 -5.78
CA LEU A 48 -1.63 5.95 -7.01
C LEU A 48 -2.70 5.17 -7.78
N VAL A 49 -3.78 4.76 -7.11
CA VAL A 49 -4.87 4.06 -7.78
C VAL A 49 -5.91 5.03 -8.31
N ASP A 50 -6.53 4.65 -9.42
CA ASP A 50 -7.68 5.34 -9.99
C ASP A 50 -8.89 4.42 -9.83
N VAL A 51 -9.86 4.83 -9.01
CA VAL A 51 -11.03 4.01 -8.70
C VAL A 51 -11.96 3.83 -9.92
N SER A 52 -11.80 4.67 -10.95
CA SER A 52 -12.57 4.53 -12.18
C SER A 52 -12.03 3.42 -13.10
N LEU A 53 -10.80 2.97 -12.87
CA LEU A 53 -10.20 1.89 -13.63
C LEU A 53 -10.49 0.54 -12.96
N SER A 54 -10.31 -0.55 -13.71
CA SER A 54 -10.51 -1.88 -13.14
C SER A 54 -9.42 -2.24 -12.14
N ASN A 55 -9.72 -3.21 -11.26
CA ASN A 55 -8.73 -3.73 -10.31
C ASN A 55 -7.54 -4.41 -11.00
N ASP A 56 -7.66 -4.72 -12.29
CA ASP A 56 -6.60 -5.37 -13.06
C ASP A 56 -5.67 -4.37 -13.76
N SER A 57 -6.06 -3.09 -13.80
CA SER A 57 -5.33 -2.07 -14.55
C SER A 57 -5.14 -0.82 -13.69
N GLN A 58 -4.00 -0.76 -13.01
CA GLN A 58 -3.60 0.40 -12.19
C GLN A 58 -2.17 0.79 -12.59
N PRO A 59 -2.02 1.47 -13.74
CA PRO A 59 -0.69 1.72 -14.31
C PRO A 59 0.24 2.52 -13.41
N ASN A 60 -0.26 3.54 -12.69
CA ASN A 60 0.59 4.33 -11.81
C ASN A 60 1.12 3.51 -10.64
N LEU A 61 0.29 2.67 -10.04
CA LEU A 61 0.70 1.81 -8.95
C LEU A 61 1.67 0.73 -9.46
N ASP A 62 1.42 0.18 -10.64
CA ASP A 62 2.29 -0.83 -11.24
C ASP A 62 3.71 -0.28 -11.48
N ILE A 63 3.80 0.91 -12.06
CA ILE A 63 5.10 1.58 -12.29
C ILE A 63 5.81 1.81 -10.96
N TRP A 64 5.08 2.31 -9.96
CA TRP A 64 5.65 2.59 -8.64
C TRP A 64 6.23 1.33 -7.99
N LEU A 65 5.45 0.23 -7.98
CA LEU A 65 5.87 -1.05 -7.39
C LEU A 65 7.13 -1.60 -8.06
N ASN A 66 7.16 -1.54 -9.39
CA ASN A 66 8.30 -2.05 -10.16
C ASN A 66 9.54 -1.17 -10.00
N THR A 67 9.38 0.13 -9.92
CA THR A 67 10.49 1.08 -9.77
C THR A 67 11.12 0.98 -8.38
N ILE A 68 10.30 0.89 -7.34
CA ILE A 68 10.77 0.74 -5.95
C ILE A 68 11.35 -0.66 -5.71
N ASN A 69 10.96 -1.62 -6.51
CA ASN A 69 11.43 -3.00 -6.40
C ASN A 69 11.01 -3.65 -5.07
N ILE A 70 9.72 -3.66 -4.83
CA ILE A 70 9.13 -4.26 -3.64
C ILE A 70 9.33 -5.78 -3.65
N ASP A 71 9.77 -6.35 -2.53
CA ASP A 71 9.98 -7.79 -2.37
C ASP A 71 8.79 -8.51 -1.74
N ALA A 72 8.06 -7.82 -0.88
CA ALA A 72 6.94 -8.39 -0.15
C ALA A 72 5.93 -7.31 0.19
N LEU A 73 4.71 -7.74 0.51
CA LEU A 73 3.62 -6.84 0.88
C LEU A 73 3.10 -7.17 2.28
N LEU A 74 2.74 -6.14 3.02
CA LEU A 74 2.03 -6.26 4.29
C LEU A 74 0.75 -5.43 4.19
N LEU A 75 -0.39 -6.08 4.34
CA LEU A 75 -1.68 -5.39 4.35
C LEU A 75 -1.98 -4.97 5.79
N SER A 76 -1.95 -3.67 6.05
CA SER A 76 -2.24 -3.16 7.39
C SER A 76 -3.74 -3.18 7.67
N GLY A 77 -4.11 -3.20 8.94
CA GLY A 77 -5.48 -2.95 9.38
C GLY A 77 -5.87 -1.49 9.17
N GLY A 78 -7.14 -1.17 9.40
CA GLY A 78 -7.61 0.21 9.31
C GLY A 78 -9.05 0.30 8.85
N ASN A 79 -9.30 0.90 7.68
CA ASN A 79 -10.65 1.10 7.18
C ASN A 79 -11.36 -0.23 6.87
N ASP A 80 -12.64 -0.31 7.15
CA ASP A 80 -13.45 -1.46 6.77
C ASP A 80 -13.61 -1.53 5.25
N ILE A 81 -13.75 -2.74 4.72
CA ILE A 81 -14.02 -2.96 3.30
C ILE A 81 -15.32 -2.22 2.93
N GLY A 82 -15.25 -1.44 1.86
CA GLY A 82 -16.37 -0.65 1.35
C GLY A 82 -16.44 0.77 1.91
N SER A 83 -15.70 1.09 2.98
CA SER A 83 -15.73 2.43 3.57
C SER A 83 -14.85 3.43 2.80
N VAL A 84 -13.76 2.97 2.20
CA VAL A 84 -12.85 3.81 1.40
C VAL A 84 -12.54 3.10 0.09
N PRO A 85 -13.25 3.45 -1.01
CA PRO A 85 -13.04 2.78 -2.30
C PRO A 85 -11.60 2.81 -2.80
N GLN A 86 -10.90 3.91 -2.60
CA GLN A 86 -9.50 4.06 -3.02
C GLN A 86 -8.62 3.00 -2.37
N ARG A 87 -8.77 2.78 -1.07
CA ARG A 87 -8.01 1.77 -0.35
C ARG A 87 -8.37 0.36 -0.81
N ASP A 88 -9.66 0.09 -1.03
CA ASP A 88 -10.11 -1.21 -1.49
C ASP A 88 -9.48 -1.58 -2.84
N VAL A 89 -9.43 -0.63 -3.77
CA VAL A 89 -8.78 -0.82 -5.08
C VAL A 89 -7.29 -1.07 -4.91
N THR A 90 -6.62 -0.30 -4.04
CA THR A 90 -5.20 -0.49 -3.76
C THR A 90 -4.94 -1.93 -3.29
N GLU A 91 -5.67 -2.40 -2.30
CA GLU A 91 -5.43 -3.73 -1.72
C GLU A 91 -5.76 -4.85 -2.70
N ARG A 92 -6.84 -4.73 -3.46
CA ARG A 92 -7.20 -5.73 -4.46
C ARG A 92 -6.15 -5.84 -5.56
N TYR A 93 -5.67 -4.70 -6.04
CA TYR A 93 -4.60 -4.70 -7.05
C TYR A 93 -3.33 -5.33 -6.50
N LEU A 94 -2.94 -4.99 -5.27
CA LEU A 94 -1.74 -5.52 -4.65
C LEU A 94 -1.79 -7.03 -4.47
N LEU A 95 -2.93 -7.58 -4.07
CA LEU A 95 -3.09 -9.03 -3.94
C LEU A 95 -2.87 -9.73 -5.28
N ARG A 96 -3.43 -9.21 -6.36
CA ARG A 96 -3.23 -9.76 -7.71
C ARG A 96 -1.78 -9.61 -8.17
N TRP A 97 -1.21 -8.44 -7.94
CA TRP A 97 0.18 -8.17 -8.29
C TRP A 97 1.14 -9.12 -7.57
N ALA A 98 0.93 -9.32 -6.27
CA ALA A 98 1.76 -10.21 -5.48
C ALA A 98 1.66 -11.67 -5.96
N ALA A 99 0.45 -12.14 -6.24
CA ALA A 99 0.24 -13.49 -6.76
C ALA A 99 0.93 -13.68 -8.11
N LYS A 100 0.81 -12.70 -9.02
CA LYS A 100 1.40 -12.74 -10.34
C LYS A 100 2.93 -12.70 -10.30
N ASN A 101 3.51 -11.99 -9.34
CA ASN A 101 4.95 -11.78 -9.22
C ASN A 101 5.60 -12.63 -8.13
N SER A 102 4.86 -13.53 -7.52
CA SER A 102 5.35 -14.40 -6.43
C SER A 102 5.90 -13.65 -5.23
N LYS A 103 5.17 -12.62 -4.79
CA LYS A 103 5.59 -11.77 -3.66
C LYS A 103 4.83 -12.02 -2.34
#